data_b3488beda7df8028f96d09ed920d8096
#
_entry.id   b3488beda7df8028f96d09ed920d8096
#
_cell.length_a   1.000
_cell.length_b   1.000
_cell.length_c   1.000
_cell.angle_alpha   90.00
_cell.angle_beta   90.00
_cell.angle_gamma   90.00
#
_symmetry.space_group_name_H-M   'P 1'
#
loop_
_entity.id
_entity.type
_entity.pdbx_description
1 polymer ?
#
loop_
_entity_poly.entity_id
_entity_poly.type
_entity_poly.pdbx_seq_one_letter_code
_entity_poly.pdbx_strand_id
1 'polypeptide(L)'
;MKIIAPVLVLSLFCALAVSADKSEGNKVVPAESEKPLKCLLVTGGCCHDYAFQSKALTLSSSAKADIDWTVVNKGGRGTKAQIDLYDDPKWAEQFDVVVHNECFANTKNPDYIRKIVNGHRGGTPAVVIHCAMHTYRAAEIDDWRRFLGVTSRRHEHQARYPVKTEKADHPIMKGVPVDWVTPKDELYIIEKTWPNTTVLATSKSEKNQKSHPVFWVNEFEGARVFGTTYGHTNDTFSDPVFLDLLTRGILWSAGKL
;
A
#
# COMPACT_ATOMS: atom_id res chain seq x y z
N MET A 1 77.73 -52.65 -55.40
CA MET A 1 77.98 -51.25 -55.00
C MET A 1 76.69 -50.48 -54.97
N LYS A 2 76.14 -50.26 -53.80
CA LYS A 2 74.88 -49.49 -53.61
C LYS A 2 75.23 -48.18 -52.96
N ILE A 3 74.94 -47.12 -53.62
CA ILE A 3 75.17 -45.76 -53.19
C ILE A 3 73.91 -45.36 -52.41
N ILE A 4 74.09 -44.96 -51.12
CA ILE A 4 73.04 -44.45 -50.23
C ILE A 4 73.17 -42.95 -50.23
N ALA A 5 72.17 -42.24 -50.66
CA ALA A 5 72.09 -40.74 -50.53
C ALA A 5 71.44 -40.32 -49.21
N PRO A 6 71.89 -39.27 -48.59
CA PRO A 6 71.30 -38.80 -47.31
C PRO A 6 70.06 -37.94 -47.56
N VAL A 7 69.00 -38.23 -46.80
CA VAL A 7 67.76 -37.42 -46.71
C VAL A 7 67.98 -36.25 -45.74
N LEU A 8 67.85 -35.04 -46.26
CA LEU A 8 67.87 -33.80 -45.50
C LEU A 8 66.49 -33.56 -44.90
N VAL A 9 66.39 -33.60 -43.54
CA VAL A 9 65.17 -33.28 -42.82
C VAL A 9 65.17 -31.79 -42.52
N LEU A 10 64.26 -31.05 -43.15
CA LEU A 10 64.07 -29.61 -42.92
C LEU A 10 63.03 -29.44 -41.78
N SER A 11 63.48 -29.08 -40.61
CA SER A 11 62.61 -28.79 -39.46
C SER A 11 62.00 -27.39 -39.61
N LEU A 12 60.73 -27.32 -39.84
CA LEU A 12 59.96 -26.09 -39.88
C LEU A 12 59.56 -25.72 -38.44
N PHE A 13 60.19 -24.70 -37.85
CA PHE A 13 59.78 -24.12 -36.59
C PHE A 13 58.58 -23.21 -36.85
N CYS A 14 57.40 -23.65 -36.44
CA CYS A 14 56.18 -22.82 -36.42
C CYS A 14 56.15 -22.04 -35.12
N ALA A 15 56.46 -20.75 -35.17
CA ALA A 15 56.31 -19.83 -33.99
C ALA A 15 54.82 -19.50 -33.78
N LEU A 16 54.23 -20.10 -32.76
CA LEU A 16 52.91 -19.73 -32.28
C LEU A 16 52.99 -18.37 -31.55
N ALA A 17 52.49 -17.30 -32.17
CA ALA A 17 52.26 -16.04 -31.50
C ALA A 17 51.07 -16.18 -30.55
N VAL A 18 51.33 -16.20 -29.24
CA VAL A 18 50.27 -16.11 -28.21
C VAL A 18 49.80 -14.67 -28.16
N SER A 19 48.64 -14.41 -28.72
CA SER A 19 47.89 -13.18 -28.55
C SER A 19 47.40 -13.13 -27.10
N ALA A 20 47.92 -12.21 -26.29
CA ALA A 20 47.40 -11.95 -24.95
C ALA A 20 46.06 -11.19 -25.11
N ASP A 21 44.96 -11.91 -24.98
CA ASP A 21 43.63 -11.34 -24.86
C ASP A 21 43.53 -10.63 -23.51
N LYS A 22 43.50 -9.28 -23.57
CA LYS A 22 43.18 -8.46 -22.41
C LYS A 22 41.67 -8.62 -22.14
N SER A 23 41.31 -9.56 -21.27
CA SER A 23 40.00 -9.58 -20.67
C SER A 23 39.80 -8.27 -19.90
N GLU A 24 39.11 -7.30 -20.51
CA GLU A 24 38.54 -6.19 -19.77
C GLU A 24 37.61 -6.78 -18.72
N GLY A 25 38.04 -6.74 -17.47
CA GLY A 25 37.22 -7.16 -16.34
C GLY A 25 35.93 -6.36 -16.36
N ASN A 26 34.84 -7.05 -16.64
CA ASN A 26 33.48 -6.53 -16.53
C ASN A 26 33.30 -6.05 -15.09
N LYS A 27 33.47 -4.74 -14.85
CA LYS A 27 33.13 -4.14 -13.57
C LYS A 27 31.63 -4.37 -13.38
N VAL A 28 31.28 -5.33 -12.55
CA VAL A 28 29.93 -5.46 -12.01
C VAL A 28 29.65 -4.15 -11.27
N VAL A 29 28.96 -3.24 -11.92
CA VAL A 29 28.43 -2.05 -11.25
C VAL A 29 27.42 -2.61 -10.24
N PRO A 30 27.57 -2.39 -8.92
CA PRO A 30 26.57 -2.81 -7.96
C PRO A 30 25.25 -2.21 -8.41
N ALA A 31 24.19 -3.03 -8.47
CA ALA A 31 22.84 -2.53 -8.71
C ALA A 31 22.59 -1.42 -7.69
N GLU A 32 22.27 -0.23 -8.17
CA GLU A 32 21.91 0.91 -7.33
C GLU A 32 20.80 0.42 -6.39
N SER A 33 21.03 0.39 -5.08
CA SER A 33 19.99 -0.01 -4.14
C SER A 33 18.81 0.93 -4.35
N GLU A 34 17.63 0.38 -4.66
CA GLU A 34 16.43 1.19 -4.77
C GLU A 34 16.28 2.02 -3.49
N LYS A 35 15.95 3.31 -3.63
CA LYS A 35 15.74 4.18 -2.47
C LYS A 35 14.57 3.67 -1.64
N PRO A 36 14.61 3.81 -0.31
CA PRO A 36 13.48 3.48 0.55
C PRO A 36 12.20 4.17 0.07
N LEU A 37 11.07 3.46 0.14
CA LEU A 37 9.76 4.01 -0.16
C LEU A 37 9.38 5.00 0.95
N LYS A 38 9.21 6.26 0.64
CA LYS A 38 8.82 7.30 1.60
C LYS A 38 7.32 7.24 1.87
N CYS A 39 6.93 6.76 3.04
CA CYS A 39 5.54 6.64 3.45
C CYS A 39 5.19 7.63 4.56
N LEU A 40 4.09 8.35 4.38
CA LEU A 40 3.46 9.13 5.45
C LEU A 40 2.32 8.33 6.07
N LEU A 41 2.31 8.20 7.39
CA LEU A 41 1.15 7.71 8.14
C LEU A 41 0.51 8.88 8.89
N VAL A 42 -0.70 9.27 8.49
CA VAL A 42 -1.55 10.20 9.23
C VAL A 42 -2.49 9.38 10.10
N THR A 43 -2.51 9.68 11.40
CA THR A 43 -3.25 8.90 12.39
C THR A 43 -3.69 9.77 13.56
N GLY A 44 -4.67 9.28 14.35
CA GLY A 44 -5.19 9.96 15.52
C GLY A 44 -6.70 10.14 15.52
N GLY A 45 -7.21 10.82 16.53
CA GLY A 45 -8.64 11.01 16.73
C GLY A 45 -9.25 10.02 17.73
N CYS A 46 -10.58 9.84 17.66
CA CYS A 46 -11.29 8.99 18.61
C CYS A 46 -11.18 7.50 18.29
N CYS A 47 -11.57 6.73 19.25
CA CYS A 47 -12.20 5.40 19.09
C CYS A 47 -11.23 4.22 18.97
N HIS A 48 -9.95 4.43 18.65
CA HIS A 48 -8.96 3.38 18.42
C HIS A 48 -7.66 3.60 19.18
N ASP A 49 -6.86 2.55 19.30
CA ASP A 49 -5.50 2.60 19.84
C ASP A 49 -4.49 2.87 18.70
N TYR A 50 -4.45 4.10 18.28
CA TYR A 50 -3.59 4.52 17.18
C TYR A 50 -2.09 4.34 17.44
N ALA A 51 -1.68 4.33 18.72
CA ALA A 51 -0.28 4.07 19.07
C ALA A 51 0.10 2.62 18.75
N PHE A 52 -0.75 1.68 19.13
CA PHE A 52 -0.56 0.26 18.79
C PHE A 52 -0.66 0.02 17.29
N GLN A 53 -1.72 0.52 16.65
CA GLN A 53 -1.99 0.33 15.23
C GLN A 53 -0.86 0.85 14.34
N SER A 54 -0.37 2.06 14.64
CA SER A 54 0.77 2.65 13.91
C SER A 54 2.02 1.79 14.04
N LYS A 55 2.35 1.35 15.26
CA LYS A 55 3.51 0.50 15.51
C LYS A 55 3.40 -0.85 14.79
N ALA A 56 2.24 -1.51 14.86
CA ALA A 56 2.00 -2.80 14.22
C ALA A 56 2.14 -2.69 12.69
N LEU A 57 1.52 -1.68 12.08
CA LEU A 57 1.59 -1.43 10.64
C LEU A 57 3.02 -1.15 10.18
N THR A 58 3.69 -0.18 10.82
CA THR A 58 5.04 0.23 10.38
C THR A 58 6.06 -0.88 10.55
N LEU A 59 6.04 -1.62 11.65
CA LEU A 59 6.94 -2.75 11.86
C LEU A 59 6.69 -3.89 10.88
N SER A 60 5.41 -4.25 10.66
CA SER A 60 5.08 -5.36 9.75
C SER A 60 5.45 -5.06 8.30
N SER A 61 5.17 -3.84 7.84
CA SER A 61 5.49 -3.46 6.46
C SER A 61 6.99 -3.27 6.23
N SER A 62 7.71 -2.66 7.19
CA SER A 62 9.18 -2.52 7.10
C SER A 62 9.93 -3.85 7.19
N ALA A 63 9.31 -4.90 7.75
CA ALA A 63 9.88 -6.24 7.71
C ALA A 63 9.81 -6.90 6.31
N LYS A 64 9.00 -6.34 5.40
CA LYS A 64 8.73 -6.90 4.06
C LYS A 64 9.22 -6.02 2.91
N ALA A 65 9.45 -4.74 3.16
CA ALA A 65 9.91 -3.78 2.16
C ALA A 65 10.75 -2.68 2.83
N ASP A 66 11.65 -2.07 2.08
CA ASP A 66 12.44 -0.93 2.54
C ASP A 66 11.56 0.32 2.53
N ILE A 67 11.07 0.72 3.70
CA ILE A 67 10.13 1.82 3.88
C ILE A 67 10.66 2.80 4.92
N ASP A 68 10.77 4.07 4.52
CA ASP A 68 11.04 5.20 5.40
C ASP A 68 9.72 5.85 5.85
N TRP A 69 9.40 5.71 7.15
CA TRP A 69 8.14 6.14 7.70
C TRP A 69 8.21 7.51 8.37
N THR A 70 7.36 8.43 7.91
CA THR A 70 6.98 9.62 8.67
C THR A 70 5.62 9.38 9.31
N VAL A 71 5.50 9.52 10.65
CA VAL A 71 4.24 9.32 11.38
C VAL A 71 3.75 10.63 11.96
N VAL A 72 2.56 11.06 11.56
CA VAL A 72 1.86 12.24 12.07
C VAL A 72 0.65 11.78 12.88
N ASN A 73 0.81 11.73 14.22
CA ASN A 73 -0.28 11.43 15.15
C ASN A 73 -0.76 12.72 15.80
N LYS A 74 -1.92 13.19 15.39
CA LYS A 74 -2.49 14.49 15.79
C LYS A 74 -3.97 14.37 16.18
N GLY A 75 -4.51 15.42 16.79
CA GLY A 75 -5.94 15.52 17.11
C GLY A 75 -6.37 14.81 18.40
N GLY A 76 -5.44 14.22 19.14
CA GLY A 76 -5.72 13.56 20.42
C GLY A 76 -6.79 12.47 20.32
N ARG A 77 -7.75 12.44 21.21
CA ARG A 77 -8.88 11.49 21.26
C ARG A 77 -10.21 12.11 20.80
N GLY A 78 -10.15 13.26 20.14
CA GLY A 78 -11.34 13.98 19.71
C GLY A 78 -11.89 13.53 18.36
N THR A 79 -13.12 13.93 18.07
CA THR A 79 -13.76 13.69 16.76
C THR A 79 -13.62 14.86 15.79
N LYS A 80 -12.91 15.92 16.22
CA LYS A 80 -12.64 17.11 15.41
C LYS A 80 -11.17 17.44 15.50
N ALA A 81 -10.51 17.52 14.36
CA ALA A 81 -9.18 18.08 14.27
C ALA A 81 -8.96 18.69 12.88
N GLN A 82 -8.04 19.63 12.83
CA GLN A 82 -7.39 20.10 11.62
C GLN A 82 -5.89 19.95 11.86
N ILE A 83 -5.20 19.29 10.95
CA ILE A 83 -3.77 19.00 11.05
C ILE A 83 -3.04 20.04 10.21
N ASP A 84 -2.12 20.74 10.81
CA ASP A 84 -1.31 21.82 10.22
C ASP A 84 -0.43 21.37 9.05
N LEU A 85 -0.13 20.08 8.96
CA LEU A 85 0.53 19.48 7.80
C LEU A 85 -0.11 19.90 6.46
N TYR A 86 -1.45 19.97 6.41
CA TYR A 86 -2.21 20.26 5.19
C TYR A 86 -2.28 21.76 4.84
N ASP A 87 -1.66 22.63 5.63
CA ASP A 87 -1.54 24.06 5.30
C ASP A 87 -0.49 24.34 4.23
N ASP A 88 0.49 23.45 4.08
CA ASP A 88 1.40 23.45 2.93
C ASP A 88 0.67 22.82 1.72
N PRO A 89 0.47 23.53 0.60
CA PRO A 89 -0.17 22.96 -0.59
C PRO A 89 0.65 21.81 -1.23
N LYS A 90 1.93 21.68 -0.88
CA LYS A 90 2.85 20.64 -1.38
C LYS A 90 3.07 19.50 -0.37
N TRP A 91 2.26 19.41 0.66
CA TRP A 91 2.44 18.48 1.77
C TRP A 91 2.66 17.02 1.33
N ALA A 92 2.04 16.61 0.24
CA ALA A 92 2.09 15.23 -0.27
C ALA A 92 3.28 14.96 -1.22
N GLU A 93 3.89 15.98 -1.85
CA GLU A 93 4.89 15.82 -2.91
C GLU A 93 6.16 15.08 -2.46
N GLN A 94 6.46 15.07 -1.16
CA GLN A 94 7.65 14.42 -0.61
C GLN A 94 7.46 12.93 -0.30
N PHE A 95 6.23 12.39 -0.46
CA PHE A 95 5.89 11.01 -0.12
C PHE A 95 5.49 10.22 -1.36
N ASP A 96 5.93 8.96 -1.39
CA ASP A 96 5.54 8.01 -2.43
C ASP A 96 4.16 7.39 -2.15
N VAL A 97 3.75 7.28 -0.87
CA VAL A 97 2.43 6.81 -0.43
C VAL A 97 2.01 7.52 0.85
N VAL A 98 0.73 7.85 0.96
CA VAL A 98 0.14 8.36 2.20
C VAL A 98 -0.85 7.34 2.75
N VAL A 99 -0.69 6.96 4.02
CA VAL A 99 -1.61 6.08 4.73
C VAL A 99 -2.48 6.91 5.66
N HIS A 100 -3.78 6.86 5.44
CA HIS A 100 -4.81 7.48 6.26
C HIS A 100 -5.42 6.47 7.23
N ASN A 101 -5.11 6.62 8.53
CA ASN A 101 -5.66 5.84 9.64
C ASN A 101 -6.07 6.77 10.78
N GLU A 102 -6.98 7.69 10.51
CA GLU A 102 -7.46 8.69 11.46
C GLU A 102 -8.99 8.70 11.58
N CYS A 103 -9.52 9.26 12.67
CA CYS A 103 -10.95 9.34 12.93
C CYS A 103 -11.41 10.73 13.41
N PHE A 104 -11.73 11.62 12.46
CA PHE A 104 -12.23 12.98 12.72
C PHE A 104 -13.63 13.18 12.14
N ALA A 105 -14.58 12.34 12.57
CA ALA A 105 -15.92 12.24 12.01
C ALA A 105 -16.68 13.58 11.94
N ASN A 106 -16.43 14.49 12.88
CA ASN A 106 -17.12 15.78 13.03
C ASN A 106 -16.34 16.98 12.47
N THR A 107 -15.17 16.77 11.85
CA THR A 107 -14.51 17.80 11.05
C THR A 107 -15.27 17.94 9.73
N LYS A 108 -15.82 19.13 9.45
CA LYS A 108 -16.71 19.34 8.32
C LYS A 108 -16.38 20.55 7.44
N ASN A 109 -15.27 21.24 7.71
CA ASN A 109 -14.82 22.38 6.90
C ASN A 109 -14.46 21.91 5.48
N PRO A 110 -15.18 22.33 4.41
CA PRO A 110 -14.96 21.88 3.06
C PRO A 110 -13.55 22.26 2.53
N ASP A 111 -13.10 23.45 2.85
CA ASP A 111 -11.81 23.94 2.31
C ASP A 111 -10.63 23.18 2.94
N TYR A 112 -10.74 22.85 4.23
CA TYR A 112 -9.76 21.97 4.88
C TYR A 112 -9.73 20.58 4.25
N ILE A 113 -10.90 19.97 4.01
CA ILE A 113 -10.99 18.65 3.38
C ILE A 113 -10.41 18.68 1.96
N ARG A 114 -10.66 19.75 1.21
CA ARG A 114 -10.09 19.93 -0.13
C ARG A 114 -8.57 20.08 -0.11
N LYS A 115 -7.97 20.72 0.90
CA LYS A 115 -6.50 20.75 1.05
C LYS A 115 -5.92 19.34 1.08
N ILE A 116 -6.57 18.41 1.80
CA ILE A 116 -6.14 17.02 1.91
C ILE A 116 -6.29 16.32 0.55
N VAL A 117 -7.48 16.38 -0.02
CA VAL A 117 -7.79 15.71 -1.30
C VAL A 117 -6.91 16.25 -2.44
N ASN A 118 -6.61 17.56 -2.44
CA ASN A 118 -5.75 18.18 -3.45
C ASN A 118 -4.32 17.64 -3.43
N GLY A 119 -3.78 17.22 -2.27
CA GLY A 119 -2.49 16.56 -2.19
C GLY A 119 -2.44 15.22 -2.95
N HIS A 120 -3.59 14.58 -3.15
CA HIS A 120 -3.72 13.34 -3.93
C HIS A 120 -4.05 13.58 -5.41
N ARG A 121 -4.63 14.73 -5.74
CA ARG A 121 -4.83 15.15 -7.13
C ARG A 121 -3.48 15.36 -7.78
N GLY A 122 -3.17 14.73 -8.84
CA GLY A 122 -1.83 14.77 -9.44
C GLY A 122 -1.00 13.53 -9.17
N GLY A 123 -1.55 12.57 -8.44
CA GLY A 123 -1.05 11.22 -8.46
C GLY A 123 -0.43 10.68 -7.16
N THR A 124 -0.36 11.46 -6.06
CA THR A 124 0.15 10.90 -4.79
C THR A 124 -0.75 9.77 -4.30
N PRO A 125 -0.27 8.52 -4.26
CA PRO A 125 -1.09 7.36 -3.92
C PRO A 125 -1.47 7.31 -2.45
N ALA A 126 -2.52 6.51 -2.13
CA ALA A 126 -2.95 6.37 -0.75
C ALA A 126 -3.38 4.95 -0.35
N VAL A 127 -3.28 4.69 0.96
CA VAL A 127 -3.96 3.60 1.64
C VAL A 127 -4.91 4.20 2.67
N VAL A 128 -6.16 3.73 2.70
CA VAL A 128 -7.19 4.26 3.60
C VAL A 128 -7.74 3.13 4.47
N ILE A 129 -7.66 3.29 5.80
CA ILE A 129 -7.92 2.23 6.74
C ILE A 129 -9.11 2.58 7.64
N HIS A 130 -10.08 1.69 7.70
CA HIS A 130 -11.15 1.66 8.70
C HIS A 130 -11.82 3.03 8.91
N CYS A 131 -11.52 3.68 10.03
CA CYS A 131 -12.19 4.94 10.41
C CYS A 131 -11.89 6.11 9.47
N ALA A 132 -10.91 6.01 8.57
CA ALA A 132 -10.72 6.96 7.48
C ALA A 132 -11.99 7.09 6.60
N MET A 133 -12.81 6.02 6.46
CA MET A 133 -14.10 6.08 5.79
C MET A 133 -15.15 6.93 6.54
N HIS A 134 -15.06 7.02 7.86
CA HIS A 134 -15.96 7.83 8.69
C HIS A 134 -15.37 9.20 9.03
N THR A 135 -14.10 9.42 8.77
CA THR A 135 -13.47 10.75 8.87
C THR A 135 -14.18 11.69 7.92
N TYR A 136 -14.43 12.91 8.38
CA TYR A 136 -15.18 13.95 7.66
C TYR A 136 -16.62 13.58 7.26
N ARG A 137 -17.21 12.53 7.85
CA ARG A 137 -18.59 12.10 7.48
C ARG A 137 -19.67 13.15 7.74
N ALA A 138 -19.43 14.11 8.63
CA ALA A 138 -20.34 15.23 8.89
C ALA A 138 -20.27 16.34 7.81
N ALA A 139 -19.31 16.28 6.88
CA ALA A 139 -19.23 17.21 5.78
C ALA A 139 -20.30 16.91 4.71
N GLU A 140 -20.83 17.97 4.09
CA GLU A 140 -21.86 17.87 3.05
C GLU A 140 -21.28 17.72 1.63
N ILE A 141 -19.92 17.68 1.50
CA ILE A 141 -19.21 17.50 0.24
C ILE A 141 -18.76 16.03 0.08
N ASP A 142 -18.62 15.60 -1.17
CA ASP A 142 -18.20 14.23 -1.50
C ASP A 142 -16.72 14.10 -1.91
N ASP A 143 -15.93 15.16 -1.83
CA ASP A 143 -14.53 15.15 -2.26
C ASP A 143 -13.77 14.00 -1.61
N TRP A 144 -13.83 13.88 -0.26
CA TRP A 144 -13.19 12.80 0.48
C TRP A 144 -13.73 11.41 0.11
N ARG A 145 -15.05 11.25 -0.02
CA ARG A 145 -15.69 9.96 -0.34
C ARG A 145 -15.36 9.49 -1.75
N ARG A 146 -15.25 10.42 -2.70
CA ARG A 146 -14.80 10.13 -4.07
C ARG A 146 -13.36 9.68 -4.10
N PHE A 147 -12.50 10.34 -3.32
CA PHE A 147 -11.11 9.94 -3.13
C PHE A 147 -11.02 8.54 -2.51
N LEU A 148 -11.77 8.25 -1.44
CA LEU A 148 -11.82 6.91 -0.85
C LEU A 148 -12.30 5.82 -1.83
N GLY A 149 -13.18 6.16 -2.77
CA GLY A 149 -13.87 5.22 -3.67
C GLY A 149 -15.16 4.63 -3.10
N VAL A 150 -15.46 4.85 -1.83
CA VAL A 150 -16.68 4.38 -1.17
C VAL A 150 -17.29 5.43 -0.28
N THR A 151 -18.60 5.28 0.00
CA THR A 151 -19.31 6.07 1.00
C THR A 151 -19.83 5.14 2.08
N SER A 152 -19.46 5.39 3.35
CA SER A 152 -20.00 4.74 4.53
C SER A 152 -20.26 5.79 5.62
N ARG A 153 -21.34 5.64 6.38
CA ARG A 153 -21.69 6.51 7.52
C ARG A 153 -22.00 5.75 8.79
N ARG A 154 -22.04 4.42 8.72
CA ARG A 154 -22.39 3.54 9.85
C ARG A 154 -21.75 2.18 9.67
N HIS A 155 -21.67 1.44 10.77
CA HIS A 155 -21.16 0.06 10.82
C HIS A 155 -22.14 -0.84 11.61
N GLU A 156 -21.92 -2.12 11.52
CA GLU A 156 -22.57 -3.12 12.38
C GLU A 156 -21.80 -3.28 13.71
N HIS A 157 -22.29 -4.18 14.54
CA HIS A 157 -21.60 -4.56 15.77
C HIS A 157 -20.25 -5.25 15.47
N GLN A 158 -19.42 -5.33 16.47
CA GLN A 158 -18.15 -6.03 16.37
C GLN A 158 -18.39 -7.53 16.37
N ALA A 159 -17.97 -8.19 15.28
CA ALA A 159 -18.05 -9.64 15.11
C ALA A 159 -16.85 -10.13 14.26
N ARG A 160 -16.78 -11.43 14.06
CA ARG A 160 -15.83 -12.04 13.11
C ARG A 160 -16.54 -12.23 11.78
N TYR A 161 -16.02 -11.66 10.73
CA TYR A 161 -16.65 -11.65 9.41
C TYR A 161 -15.86 -12.55 8.44
N PRO A 162 -16.50 -13.60 7.85
CA PRO A 162 -15.92 -14.29 6.71
C PRO A 162 -15.70 -13.32 5.55
N VAL A 163 -14.51 -13.40 4.93
CA VAL A 163 -14.12 -12.55 3.81
C VAL A 163 -14.18 -13.36 2.52
N LYS A 164 -15.02 -12.91 1.60
CA LYS A 164 -15.11 -13.50 0.27
C LYS A 164 -14.25 -12.72 -0.70
N THR A 165 -13.22 -13.33 -1.26
CA THR A 165 -12.40 -12.75 -2.33
C THR A 165 -13.21 -12.68 -3.63
N GLU A 166 -13.30 -11.50 -4.23
CA GLU A 166 -13.99 -11.25 -5.51
C GLU A 166 -12.99 -11.15 -6.69
N LYS A 167 -11.72 -10.80 -6.42
CA LYS A 167 -10.66 -10.64 -7.41
C LYS A 167 -9.39 -11.35 -6.95
N ALA A 168 -9.38 -12.69 -7.01
CA ALA A 168 -8.25 -13.51 -6.55
C ALA A 168 -6.96 -13.32 -7.38
N ASP A 169 -7.09 -12.88 -8.62
CA ASP A 169 -5.99 -12.59 -9.55
C ASP A 169 -5.33 -11.22 -9.28
N HIS A 170 -5.99 -10.35 -8.54
CA HIS A 170 -5.41 -9.04 -8.22
C HIS A 170 -4.17 -9.19 -7.32
N PRO A 171 -3.04 -8.47 -7.61
CA PRO A 171 -1.79 -8.62 -6.87
C PRO A 171 -1.95 -8.53 -5.34
N ILE A 172 -2.78 -7.62 -4.85
CA ILE A 172 -3.05 -7.46 -3.41
C ILE A 172 -3.65 -8.73 -2.81
N MET A 173 -4.51 -9.43 -3.54
CA MET A 173 -5.27 -10.59 -3.04
C MET A 173 -4.55 -11.94 -3.15
N LYS A 174 -3.40 -11.98 -3.82
CA LYS A 174 -2.62 -13.22 -3.97
C LYS A 174 -2.23 -13.79 -2.60
N GLY A 175 -2.53 -15.08 -2.37
CA GLY A 175 -2.16 -15.79 -1.13
C GLY A 175 -3.06 -15.50 0.07
N VAL A 176 -4.12 -14.72 -0.08
CA VAL A 176 -5.14 -14.60 0.97
C VAL A 176 -5.88 -15.94 1.11
N PRO A 177 -5.98 -16.53 2.32
CA PRO A 177 -6.69 -17.77 2.50
C PRO A 177 -8.16 -17.65 2.10
N VAL A 178 -8.69 -18.68 1.43
CA VAL A 178 -10.08 -18.67 0.89
C VAL A 178 -11.11 -18.61 2.02
N ASP A 179 -10.78 -19.18 3.16
CA ASP A 179 -11.62 -19.30 4.36
C ASP A 179 -11.22 -18.30 5.46
N TRP A 180 -10.49 -17.23 5.12
CA TRP A 180 -10.09 -16.24 6.10
C TRP A 180 -11.30 -15.54 6.71
N VAL A 181 -11.34 -15.55 8.03
CA VAL A 181 -12.32 -14.86 8.86
C VAL A 181 -11.58 -13.81 9.68
N THR A 182 -12.06 -12.57 9.66
CA THR A 182 -11.41 -11.51 10.43
C THR A 182 -11.33 -11.82 11.91
N PRO A 183 -10.37 -11.30 12.67
CA PRO A 183 -10.54 -11.07 14.10
C PRO A 183 -11.84 -10.32 14.38
N LYS A 184 -12.16 -10.09 15.64
CA LYS A 184 -13.35 -9.31 16.00
C LYS A 184 -13.19 -7.87 15.50
N ASP A 185 -14.01 -7.45 14.53
CA ASP A 185 -13.93 -6.17 13.85
C ASP A 185 -15.34 -5.62 13.54
N GLU A 186 -15.44 -4.48 12.91
CA GLU A 186 -16.69 -3.83 12.49
C GLU A 186 -16.90 -3.94 10.98
N LEU A 187 -18.07 -4.42 10.56
CA LEU A 187 -18.45 -4.36 9.16
C LEU A 187 -19.07 -2.99 8.85
N TYR A 188 -18.40 -2.20 8.03
CA TYR A 188 -18.94 -0.94 7.56
C TYR A 188 -20.00 -1.13 6.50
N ILE A 189 -21.12 -0.43 6.64
CA ILE A 189 -22.21 -0.45 5.68
C ILE A 189 -21.88 0.52 4.56
N ILE A 190 -21.50 -0.02 3.42
CA ILE A 190 -21.22 0.78 2.23
C ILE A 190 -22.54 1.16 1.58
N GLU A 191 -22.78 2.47 1.49
CA GLU A 191 -23.98 3.06 0.89
C GLU A 191 -23.79 3.29 -0.61
N LYS A 192 -22.56 3.57 -1.04
CA LYS A 192 -22.21 3.83 -2.44
C LYS A 192 -20.78 3.39 -2.72
N THR A 193 -20.58 2.78 -3.87
CA THR A 193 -19.28 2.56 -4.50
C THR A 193 -19.16 3.52 -5.68
N TRP A 194 -18.09 4.27 -5.79
CA TRP A 194 -17.87 5.25 -6.85
C TRP A 194 -17.38 4.57 -8.15
N PRO A 195 -17.57 5.18 -9.34
CA PRO A 195 -17.36 4.48 -10.62
C PRO A 195 -15.98 3.87 -10.86
N ASN A 196 -14.92 4.51 -10.36
CA ASN A 196 -13.53 4.06 -10.58
C ASN A 196 -13.05 3.04 -9.52
N THR A 197 -13.96 2.54 -8.70
CA THR A 197 -13.66 1.59 -7.63
C THR A 197 -13.81 0.16 -8.10
N THR A 198 -12.76 -0.65 -7.89
CA THR A 198 -12.79 -2.10 -8.08
C THR A 198 -12.83 -2.78 -6.72
N VAL A 199 -13.89 -3.54 -6.45
CA VAL A 199 -14.04 -4.31 -5.22
C VAL A 199 -13.17 -5.57 -5.30
N LEU A 200 -12.29 -5.76 -4.33
CA LEU A 200 -11.39 -6.91 -4.23
C LEU A 200 -11.95 -8.03 -3.37
N ALA A 201 -12.64 -7.66 -2.28
CA ALA A 201 -13.29 -8.62 -1.40
C ALA A 201 -14.52 -8.00 -0.71
N THR A 202 -15.42 -8.88 -0.29
CA THR A 202 -16.67 -8.52 0.38
C THR A 202 -16.86 -9.33 1.66
N SER A 203 -17.68 -8.81 2.58
CA SER A 203 -18.24 -9.57 3.69
C SER A 203 -19.73 -9.33 3.82
N LYS A 204 -20.43 -10.36 4.29
CA LYS A 204 -21.89 -10.35 4.38
C LYS A 204 -22.34 -9.76 5.70
N SER A 205 -23.26 -8.80 5.65
CA SER A 205 -23.92 -8.24 6.82
C SER A 205 -24.80 -9.27 7.49
N GLU A 206 -24.67 -9.43 8.80
CA GLU A 206 -25.51 -10.30 9.59
C GLU A 206 -26.94 -9.77 9.71
N LYS A 207 -27.10 -8.44 9.71
CA LYS A 207 -28.40 -7.78 9.88
C LYS A 207 -29.24 -7.73 8.62
N ASN A 208 -28.65 -7.36 7.49
CA ASN A 208 -29.42 -7.14 6.25
C ASN A 208 -29.12 -8.16 5.14
N GLN A 209 -28.19 -9.10 5.40
CA GLN A 209 -27.78 -10.17 4.49
C GLN A 209 -27.14 -9.65 3.16
N LYS A 210 -26.84 -8.37 3.06
CA LYS A 210 -26.16 -7.80 1.90
C LYS A 210 -24.63 -7.93 2.04
N SER A 211 -23.95 -8.15 0.94
CA SER A 211 -22.50 -8.09 0.88
C SER A 211 -22.03 -6.64 0.75
N HIS A 212 -21.01 -6.28 1.52
CA HIS A 212 -20.39 -4.97 1.48
C HIS A 212 -18.91 -5.09 1.11
N PRO A 213 -18.37 -4.21 0.27
CA PRO A 213 -16.93 -4.09 0.04
C PRO A 213 -16.16 -3.96 1.36
N VAL A 214 -15.13 -4.78 1.56
CA VAL A 214 -14.25 -4.71 2.71
C VAL A 214 -12.80 -4.48 2.34
N PHE A 215 -12.42 -4.82 1.09
CA PHE A 215 -11.18 -4.42 0.44
C PHE A 215 -11.48 -3.97 -0.97
N TRP A 216 -10.90 -2.87 -1.40
CA TRP A 216 -11.07 -2.32 -2.74
C TRP A 216 -9.86 -1.52 -3.18
N VAL A 217 -9.80 -1.24 -4.48
CA VAL A 217 -8.92 -0.21 -5.05
C VAL A 217 -9.76 0.84 -5.77
N ASN A 218 -9.27 2.06 -5.80
CA ASN A 218 -9.89 3.17 -6.51
C ASN A 218 -8.84 3.95 -7.29
N GLU A 219 -9.22 4.47 -8.44
CA GLU A 219 -8.41 5.42 -9.19
C GLU A 219 -9.01 6.82 -9.05
N PHE A 220 -8.25 7.71 -8.45
CA PHE A 220 -8.69 9.07 -8.16
C PHE A 220 -7.74 10.09 -8.79
N GLU A 221 -8.13 10.66 -9.92
CA GLU A 221 -7.43 11.76 -10.60
C GLU A 221 -5.90 11.51 -10.71
N GLY A 222 -5.51 10.30 -11.10
CA GLY A 222 -4.14 9.83 -11.24
C GLY A 222 -3.56 9.13 -10.00
N ALA A 223 -4.18 9.26 -8.83
CA ALA A 223 -3.77 8.55 -7.63
C ALA A 223 -4.37 7.14 -7.55
N ARG A 224 -3.53 6.16 -7.18
CA ARG A 224 -3.96 4.80 -6.83
C ARG A 224 -4.30 4.76 -5.35
N VAL A 225 -5.51 4.34 -5.02
CA VAL A 225 -5.98 4.26 -3.62
C VAL A 225 -6.35 2.81 -3.30
N PHE A 226 -5.77 2.25 -2.25
CA PHE A 226 -6.21 0.99 -1.65
C PHE A 226 -7.00 1.27 -0.39
N GLY A 227 -8.12 0.59 -0.18
CA GLY A 227 -8.98 0.81 0.98
C GLY A 227 -9.46 -0.47 1.66
N THR A 228 -9.65 -0.39 2.98
CA THR A 228 -10.27 -1.43 3.79
C THR A 228 -11.18 -0.87 4.86
N THR A 229 -12.34 -1.52 5.07
CA THR A 229 -13.23 -1.20 6.20
C THR A 229 -12.79 -1.80 7.52
N TYR A 230 -11.89 -2.81 7.51
CA TYR A 230 -11.37 -3.44 8.72
C TYR A 230 -10.22 -2.65 9.34
N GLY A 231 -10.01 -2.83 10.64
CA GLY A 231 -8.97 -2.14 11.38
C GLY A 231 -9.46 -1.53 12.70
N HIS A 232 -10.59 -2.03 13.26
CA HIS A 232 -11.14 -1.50 14.51
C HIS A 232 -10.28 -1.86 15.73
N THR A 233 -9.89 -3.12 15.86
CA THR A 233 -9.26 -3.64 17.07
C THR A 233 -7.76 -3.85 16.93
N ASN A 234 -7.06 -3.93 18.07
CA ASN A 234 -5.67 -4.33 18.11
C ASN A 234 -5.48 -5.79 17.62
N ASP A 235 -6.48 -6.66 17.80
CA ASP A 235 -6.43 -8.04 17.30
C ASP A 235 -6.36 -8.06 15.78
N THR A 236 -7.07 -7.15 15.08
CA THR A 236 -7.01 -7.02 13.63
C THR A 236 -5.62 -6.55 13.19
N PHE A 237 -5.02 -5.57 13.90
CA PHE A 237 -3.64 -5.16 13.65
C PHE A 237 -2.56 -6.13 14.18
N SER A 238 -2.97 -7.27 14.74
CA SER A 238 -2.09 -8.40 15.10
C SER A 238 -2.27 -9.60 14.16
N ASP A 239 -3.28 -9.56 13.29
CA ASP A 239 -3.55 -10.61 12.32
C ASP A 239 -2.56 -10.54 11.14
N PRO A 240 -1.79 -11.62 10.87
CA PRO A 240 -0.77 -11.59 9.83
C PRO A 240 -1.34 -11.46 8.41
N VAL A 241 -2.58 -11.95 8.16
CA VAL A 241 -3.23 -11.81 6.85
C VAL A 241 -3.64 -10.37 6.63
N PHE A 242 -4.20 -9.71 7.64
CA PHE A 242 -4.57 -8.30 7.54
C PHE A 242 -3.35 -7.39 7.32
N LEU A 243 -2.28 -7.60 8.11
CA LEU A 243 -1.05 -6.83 7.95
C LEU A 243 -0.35 -7.08 6.60
N ASP A 244 -0.45 -8.31 6.07
CA ASP A 244 0.04 -8.60 4.71
C ASP A 244 -0.77 -7.87 3.64
N LEU A 245 -2.09 -7.84 3.75
CA LEU A 245 -2.97 -7.08 2.86
C LEU A 245 -2.66 -5.58 2.89
N LEU A 246 -2.43 -5.00 4.08
CA LEU A 246 -2.04 -3.59 4.20
C LEU A 246 -0.68 -3.32 3.53
N THR A 247 0.31 -4.18 3.77
CA THR A 247 1.63 -4.06 3.15
C THR A 247 1.55 -4.14 1.63
N ARG A 248 0.80 -5.12 1.10
CA ARG A 248 0.56 -5.24 -0.35
C ARG A 248 -0.21 -4.03 -0.90
N GLY A 249 -1.16 -3.51 -0.13
CA GLY A 249 -1.88 -2.28 -0.50
C GLY A 249 -0.94 -1.09 -0.65
N ILE A 250 0.00 -0.90 0.27
CA ILE A 250 1.03 0.14 0.21
C ILE A 250 1.90 -0.05 -1.04
N LEU A 251 2.45 -1.25 -1.24
CA LEU A 251 3.31 -1.55 -2.38
C LEU A 251 2.59 -1.42 -3.71
N TRP A 252 1.33 -1.91 -3.79
CA TRP A 252 0.52 -1.76 -4.99
C TRP A 252 0.23 -0.29 -5.30
N SER A 253 -0.14 0.50 -4.30
CA SER A 253 -0.40 1.93 -4.48
C SER A 253 0.84 2.65 -5.02
N ALA A 254 2.03 2.30 -4.53
CA ALA A 254 3.32 2.83 -5.01
C ALA A 254 3.76 2.29 -6.37
N GLY A 255 3.06 1.32 -6.97
CA GLY A 255 3.50 0.67 -8.22
C GLY A 255 4.68 -0.31 -8.03
N LYS A 256 4.85 -0.85 -6.83
CA LYS A 256 5.94 -1.77 -6.44
C LYS A 256 5.46 -3.23 -6.25
N LEU A 257 4.22 -3.57 -6.65
CA LEU A 257 3.63 -4.90 -6.53
C LEU A 257 3.07 -5.37 -7.86
#